data_22c1eac6ee1163ea955e79f8780c4696
#
_entry.id   22c1eac6ee1163ea955e79f8780c4696
#
_cell.length_a   1.000
_cell.length_b   1.000
_cell.length_c   1.000
_cell.angle_alpha   90.00
_cell.angle_beta   90.00
_cell.angle_gamma   90.00
#
_symmetry.space_group_name_H-M   'P 1'
#
loop_
_entity.id
_entity.type
_entity.pdbx_description
1 polymer ?
#
loop_
_entity_poly.entity_id
_entity_poly.type
_entity_poly.pdbx_seq_one_letter_code
_entity_poly.pdbx_strand_id
1 'polypeptide(L)'
;MQTLVESFIRCLNAFDVEAVLALFTPDAVIDDVSVGAEFVGADGIRRYVEQFFVAYHTASKLLSIKRLGNRNAVVRLDFTGDFGHEIGMLQILVGANGLIERIDAELE
;
A
#
# COMPACT_ATOMS: atom_id res chain seq x y z
N MET A 1 8.25 -4.30 -11.21
CA MET A 1 6.97 -3.81 -10.63
C MET A 1 6.20 -4.91 -9.94
N GLN A 2 5.96 -6.03 -10.59
CA GLN A 2 5.18 -7.12 -9.96
C GLN A 2 5.83 -7.66 -8.70
N THR A 3 7.13 -7.90 -8.72
CA THR A 3 7.88 -8.40 -7.55
C THR A 3 7.77 -7.43 -6.38
N LEU A 4 7.86 -6.12 -6.64
CA LEU A 4 7.71 -5.10 -5.60
C LEU A 4 6.31 -5.13 -4.99
N VAL A 5 5.27 -5.21 -5.82
CA VAL A 5 3.87 -5.27 -5.35
C VAL A 5 3.65 -6.53 -4.51
N GLU A 6 4.15 -7.68 -4.97
CA GLU A 6 4.02 -8.93 -4.22
C GLU A 6 4.75 -8.87 -2.88
N SER A 7 5.94 -8.26 -2.85
CA SER A 7 6.68 -8.05 -1.59
C SER A 7 5.92 -7.14 -0.64
N PHE A 8 5.35 -6.07 -1.16
CA PHE A 8 4.55 -5.13 -0.38
C PHE A 8 3.37 -5.85 0.28
N ILE A 9 2.60 -6.62 -0.50
CA ILE A 9 1.46 -7.37 0.01
C ILE A 9 1.89 -8.39 1.06
N ARG A 10 2.97 -9.11 0.80
CA ARG A 10 3.49 -10.11 1.74
C ARG A 10 3.88 -9.48 3.07
N CYS A 11 4.55 -8.32 3.03
CA CYS A 11 4.96 -7.61 4.24
C CYS A 11 3.74 -7.06 5.01
N LEU A 12 2.74 -6.55 4.29
CA LEU A 12 1.48 -6.13 4.92
C LEU A 12 0.80 -7.28 5.63
N ASN A 13 0.70 -8.43 4.97
CA ASN A 13 0.04 -9.62 5.53
C ASN A 13 0.80 -10.20 6.72
N ALA A 14 2.12 -10.01 6.77
CA ALA A 14 2.94 -10.42 7.90
C ALA A 14 2.89 -9.43 9.06
N PHE A 15 2.24 -8.30 8.89
CA PHE A 15 2.20 -7.19 9.86
C PHE A 15 3.62 -6.70 10.20
N ASP A 16 4.53 -6.81 9.24
CA ASP A 16 5.93 -6.42 9.41
C ASP A 16 6.11 -4.97 8.97
N VAL A 17 5.85 -4.05 9.89
CA VAL A 17 5.85 -2.61 9.61
C VAL A 17 7.21 -2.15 9.09
N GLU A 18 8.30 -2.61 9.70
CA GLU A 18 9.64 -2.20 9.26
C GLU A 18 9.96 -2.68 7.84
N ALA A 19 9.55 -3.90 7.49
CA ALA A 19 9.74 -4.41 6.13
C ALA A 19 8.91 -3.61 5.12
N VAL A 20 7.69 -3.20 5.49
CA VAL A 20 6.86 -2.33 4.64
C VAL A 20 7.58 -1.00 4.40
N LEU A 21 8.06 -0.36 5.47
CA LEU A 21 8.75 0.93 5.37
C LEU A 21 9.99 0.86 4.48
N ALA A 22 10.70 -0.26 4.49
CA ALA A 22 11.89 -0.44 3.66
C ALA A 22 11.59 -0.42 2.16
N LEU A 23 10.33 -0.57 1.75
CA LEU A 23 9.92 -0.53 0.34
C LEU A 23 9.60 0.89 -0.15
N PHE A 24 9.62 1.88 0.75
CA PHE A 24 9.23 3.27 0.44
C PHE A 24 10.44 4.20 0.49
N THR A 25 10.34 5.31 -0.26
CA THR A 25 11.30 6.41 -0.12
C THR A 25 11.06 7.12 1.22
N PRO A 26 12.08 7.82 1.78
CA PRO A 26 11.93 8.49 3.08
C PRO A 26 10.83 9.54 3.16
N ASP A 27 10.49 10.15 2.04
CA ASP A 27 9.48 11.21 1.94
C ASP A 27 8.22 10.76 1.19
N ALA A 28 8.01 9.45 1.08
CA ALA A 28 6.86 8.90 0.37
C ALA A 28 5.53 9.33 0.98
N VAL A 29 4.48 9.29 0.17
CA VAL A 29 3.13 9.70 0.56
C VAL A 29 2.14 8.60 0.22
N ILE A 30 1.23 8.31 1.16
CA ILE A 30 0.02 7.54 0.87
C ILE A 30 -1.16 8.49 1.03
N ASP A 31 -1.87 8.75 -0.06
CA ASP A 31 -3.09 9.54 -0.06
C ASP A 31 -4.28 8.58 -0.18
N ASP A 32 -5.01 8.41 0.92
CA ASP A 32 -6.16 7.50 0.96
C ASP A 32 -7.45 8.29 1.06
N VAL A 33 -8.15 8.41 -0.07
CA VAL A 33 -9.40 9.19 -0.11
C VAL A 33 -10.52 8.52 0.68
N SER A 34 -10.45 7.22 0.91
CA SER A 34 -11.48 6.52 1.70
C SER A 34 -11.46 6.93 3.16
N VAL A 35 -10.32 7.39 3.66
CA VAL A 35 -10.20 7.93 5.03
C VAL A 35 -10.00 9.44 5.05
N GLY A 36 -9.89 10.06 3.87
CA GLY A 36 -9.81 11.51 3.73
C GLY A 36 -8.51 12.12 4.23
N ALA A 37 -7.39 11.40 4.14
CA ALA A 37 -6.13 11.87 4.70
C ALA A 37 -4.93 11.44 3.87
N GLU A 38 -3.87 12.25 3.96
CA GLU A 38 -2.55 11.91 3.47
C GLU A 38 -1.64 11.48 4.63
N PHE A 39 -0.81 10.48 4.38
CA PHE A 39 0.17 9.96 5.33
C PHE A 39 1.54 10.17 4.72
N VAL A 40 2.35 11.04 5.34
CA VAL A 40 3.57 11.57 4.74
C VAL A 40 4.79 11.09 5.50
N GLY A 41 5.80 10.62 4.75
CA GLY A 41 7.08 10.18 5.29
C GLY A 41 6.99 8.87 6.05
N ALA A 42 8.12 8.44 6.61
CA ALA A 42 8.19 7.16 7.32
C ALA A 42 7.20 7.08 8.48
N ASP A 43 7.09 8.15 9.27
CA ASP A 43 6.16 8.17 10.41
C ASP A 43 4.70 8.10 9.97
N GLY A 44 4.36 8.80 8.88
CA GLY A 44 2.99 8.78 8.34
C GLY A 44 2.63 7.41 7.79
N ILE A 45 3.53 6.78 7.04
CA ILE A 45 3.30 5.47 6.47
C ILE A 45 3.23 4.41 7.57
N ARG A 46 4.08 4.51 8.59
CA ARG A 46 4.01 3.64 9.77
C ARG A 46 2.62 3.70 10.41
N ARG A 47 2.11 4.91 10.62
CA ARG A 47 0.80 5.15 11.21
C ARG A 47 -0.31 4.53 10.36
N TYR A 48 -0.22 4.68 9.04
CA TYR A 48 -1.18 4.10 8.10
C TYR A 48 -1.23 2.58 8.21
N VAL A 49 -0.05 1.94 8.17
CA VAL A 49 0.04 0.48 8.23
C VAL A 49 -0.45 -0.03 9.58
N GLU A 50 -0.03 0.61 10.68
CA GLU A 50 -0.44 0.19 12.03
C GLU A 50 -1.94 0.35 12.24
N GLN A 51 -2.51 1.45 11.77
CA GLN A 51 -3.93 1.77 12.00
C GLN A 51 -4.86 0.93 11.13
N PHE A 52 -4.54 0.73 9.86
CA PHE A 52 -5.46 0.13 8.90
C PHE A 52 -5.15 -1.32 8.56
N PHE A 53 -3.96 -1.81 8.88
CA PHE A 53 -3.57 -3.18 8.59
C PHE A 53 -3.32 -3.99 9.84
N VAL A 54 -2.44 -3.55 10.73
CA VAL A 54 -2.12 -4.29 11.94
C VAL A 54 -3.31 -4.30 12.91
N ALA A 55 -3.87 -3.13 13.21
CA ALA A 55 -4.95 -3.00 14.19
C ALA A 55 -6.21 -3.75 13.78
N TYR A 56 -6.52 -3.78 12.47
CA TYR A 56 -7.72 -4.46 11.96
C TYR A 56 -7.47 -5.91 11.54
N HIS A 57 -6.25 -6.42 11.71
CA HIS A 57 -5.87 -7.76 11.25
C HIS A 57 -6.17 -7.94 9.76
N THR A 58 -5.83 -6.93 8.96
CA THR A 58 -6.17 -6.92 7.54
C THR A 58 -5.33 -7.92 6.77
N ALA A 59 -5.99 -8.77 6.00
CA ALA A 59 -5.36 -9.65 5.01
C ALA A 59 -5.65 -9.08 3.62
N SER A 60 -4.62 -8.99 2.79
CA SER A 60 -4.70 -8.43 1.45
C SER A 60 -4.42 -9.53 0.42
N LYS A 61 -5.28 -9.61 -0.59
CA LYS A 61 -5.13 -10.57 -1.69
C LYS A 61 -5.06 -9.80 -2.99
N LEU A 62 -4.02 -10.07 -3.78
CA LEU A 62 -3.83 -9.43 -5.08
C LEU A 62 -4.87 -9.97 -6.06
N LEU A 63 -5.64 -9.08 -6.67
CA LEU A 63 -6.60 -9.41 -7.72
C LEU A 63 -6.04 -9.13 -9.11
N SER A 64 -5.39 -7.97 -9.29
CA SER A 64 -4.81 -7.63 -10.58
C SER A 64 -3.75 -6.54 -10.44
N ILE A 65 -2.82 -6.51 -11.40
CA ILE A 65 -1.84 -5.44 -11.58
C ILE A 65 -1.96 -4.99 -13.03
N LYS A 66 -2.14 -3.67 -13.23
CA LYS A 66 -2.14 -3.07 -14.56
C LYS A 66 -1.05 -2.01 -14.60
N ARG A 67 -0.01 -2.25 -15.39
CA ARG A 67 1.06 -1.26 -15.57
C ARG A 67 0.57 -0.13 -16.46
N LEU A 68 0.81 1.12 -16.02
CA LEU A 68 0.46 2.32 -16.79
C LEU A 68 1.69 2.92 -17.47
N GLY A 69 2.89 2.55 -17.03
CA GLY A 69 4.14 3.04 -17.57
C GLY A 69 5.31 2.31 -16.93
N ASN A 70 6.51 2.88 -17.04
CA ASN A 70 7.71 2.23 -16.50
C ASN A 70 7.75 2.22 -14.97
N ARG A 71 7.09 3.18 -14.32
CA ARG A 71 7.21 3.41 -12.89
C ARG A 71 5.88 3.49 -12.15
N ASN A 72 4.76 3.25 -12.84
CA ASN A 72 3.47 3.28 -12.17
C ASN A 72 2.55 2.14 -12.61
N ALA A 73 1.69 1.73 -11.68
CA ALA A 73 0.74 0.66 -11.91
C ALA A 73 -0.49 0.88 -11.04
N VAL A 74 -1.62 0.35 -11.50
CA VAL A 74 -2.85 0.25 -10.71
C VAL A 74 -2.96 -1.18 -10.20
N VAL A 75 -3.11 -1.32 -8.88
CA VAL A 75 -3.20 -2.61 -8.21
C VAL A 75 -4.57 -2.71 -7.57
N ARG A 76 -5.25 -3.80 -7.84
CA ARG A 76 -6.56 -4.07 -7.27
C ARG A 76 -6.42 -5.15 -6.21
N LEU A 77 -6.93 -4.88 -5.01
CA LEU A 77 -6.74 -5.74 -3.84
C LEU A 77 -8.08 -6.07 -3.19
N ASP A 78 -8.17 -7.30 -2.68
CA ASP A 78 -9.25 -7.76 -1.83
C ASP A 78 -8.76 -7.69 -0.38
N PHE A 79 -9.42 -6.88 0.44
CA PHE A 79 -9.08 -6.72 1.85
C PHE A 79 -10.13 -7.38 2.72
N THR A 80 -9.68 -8.21 3.66
CA THR A 80 -10.53 -8.78 4.71
C THR A 80 -9.89 -8.49 6.07
N GLY A 81 -10.73 -8.26 7.07
CA GLY A 81 -10.26 -7.97 8.43
C GLY A 81 -11.43 -7.76 9.36
N ASP A 82 -11.16 -7.17 10.53
CA ASP A 82 -12.18 -6.93 11.55
C ASP A 82 -13.31 -6.02 11.05
N PHE A 83 -13.04 -5.20 10.03
CA PHE A 83 -14.05 -4.34 9.38
C PHE A 83 -14.98 -5.11 8.44
N GLY A 84 -14.65 -6.37 8.09
CA GLY A 84 -15.38 -7.15 7.10
C GLY A 84 -14.60 -7.35 5.82
N HIS A 85 -15.17 -6.93 4.68
CA HIS A 85 -14.60 -7.17 3.36
C HIS A 85 -14.74 -5.91 2.49
N GLU A 86 -13.63 -5.52 1.86
CA GLU A 86 -13.58 -4.37 0.95
C GLU A 86 -12.69 -4.68 -0.25
N ILE A 87 -13.03 -4.12 -1.39
CA ILE A 87 -12.16 -4.13 -2.57
C ILE A 87 -11.56 -2.74 -2.72
N GLY A 88 -10.25 -2.66 -2.86
CA GLY A 88 -9.55 -1.40 -3.00
C GLY A 88 -8.69 -1.34 -4.25
N MET A 89 -8.36 -0.12 -4.64
CA MET A 89 -7.43 0.16 -5.73
C MET A 89 -6.31 1.04 -5.21
N LEU A 90 -5.09 0.66 -5.56
CA LEU A 90 -3.89 1.44 -5.25
C LEU A 90 -3.21 1.83 -6.56
N GLN A 91 -3.00 3.11 -6.76
CA GLN A 91 -2.14 3.59 -7.83
C GLN A 91 -0.76 3.82 -7.24
N ILE A 92 0.21 3.03 -7.66
CA ILE A 92 1.55 3.02 -7.08
C ILE A 92 2.53 3.68 -8.04
N LEU A 93 3.27 4.67 -7.55
CA LEU A 93 4.36 5.32 -8.26
C LEU A 93 5.68 4.95 -7.62
N VAL A 94 6.60 4.44 -8.44
CA VAL A 94 7.93 4.00 -7.99
C VAL A 94 8.98 4.98 -8.48
N GLY A 95 9.93 5.30 -7.61
CA GLY A 95 11.04 6.18 -7.94
C GLY A 95 12.13 5.50 -8.77
N ALA A 96 13.11 6.29 -9.19
CA ALA A 96 14.22 5.80 -10.00
C ALA A 96 15.06 4.72 -9.30
N ASN A 97 15.05 4.71 -7.96
CA ASN A 97 15.78 3.73 -7.15
C ASN A 97 14.99 2.45 -6.88
N GLY A 98 13.77 2.31 -7.44
CA GLY A 98 12.94 1.13 -7.26
C GLY A 98 12.11 1.12 -5.99
N LEU A 99 12.09 2.21 -5.23
CA LEU A 99 11.28 2.34 -4.01
C LEU A 99 9.99 3.10 -4.29
N ILE A 100 8.95 2.81 -3.52
CA ILE A 100 7.64 3.45 -3.69
C ILE A 100 7.72 4.90 -3.22
N GLU A 101 7.35 5.84 -4.10
CA GLU A 101 7.30 7.27 -3.80
C GLU A 101 5.90 7.72 -3.38
N ARG A 102 4.87 7.12 -3.96
CA ARG A 102 3.50 7.55 -3.72
C ARG A 102 2.52 6.42 -3.97
N ILE A 103 1.50 6.36 -3.12
CA ILE A 103 0.33 5.52 -3.34
C ILE A 103 -0.90 6.39 -3.22
N ASP A 104 -1.76 6.35 -4.23
CA ASP A 104 -3.11 6.90 -4.18
C ASP A 104 -4.07 5.73 -4.00
N ALA A 105 -4.77 5.71 -2.87
CA ALA A 105 -5.62 4.60 -2.47
C ALA A 105 -7.08 5.01 -2.43
N GLU A 106 -7.96 4.09 -2.84
CA GLU A 106 -9.41 4.28 -2.74
C GLU A 106 -10.10 2.92 -2.60
N LEU A 107 -11.33 2.93 -2.10
CA LEU A 107 -12.19 1.73 -2.06
C LEU A 107 -13.19 1.77 -3.20
N GLU A 108 -13.51 0.60 -3.74
CA GLU A 108 -14.53 0.46 -4.78
C GLU A 108 -15.92 0.51 -4.21
#